data_b772462e7326c1e0c1e308393f83ca6e
#
_entry.id   b772462e7326c1e0c1e308393f83ca6e
#
_cell.length_a   1.000
_cell.length_b   1.000
_cell.length_c   1.000
_cell.angle_alpha   90.00
_cell.angle_beta   90.00
_cell.angle_gamma   90.00
#
_symmetry.space_group_name_H-M   'P 1'
#
loop_
_entity.id
_entity.type
_entity.pdbx_description
1 polymer ?
#
loop_
_entity_poly.entity_id
_entity_poly.type
_entity_poly.pdbx_seq_one_letter_code
_entity_poly.pdbx_strand_id
1 'polypeptide(L)'
;SMHAIRLCHQKGIKVGMRFTMTQDNAHELPALLGLMEDEGVDKFYLSHLNYAGRGNINRKDDVILKTTRWAMDLLFDTCWDYTQRGLHKEFVTGNNDADGVYLLFWVRRHYPQLADHMRAKLAQWGGNSSGVNIANIDNLGNVHPDTFWWHYSLGNVKQRSFPDIWRDTTDPLMAGLKASPRSIKGRCGECNY
;
A
#
# COMPACT_ATOMS: atom_id res chain seq x y z
N SER A 1 -21.67 8.40 5.35
CA SER A 1 -20.82 7.19 5.44
C SER A 1 -20.86 6.52 6.80
N MET A 2 -21.00 7.25 7.94
CA MET A 2 -21.13 6.63 9.28
C MET A 2 -22.26 5.62 9.38
N HIS A 3 -23.44 5.96 8.84
CA HIS A 3 -24.56 5.03 8.76
C HIS A 3 -24.21 3.71 8.07
N ALA A 4 -23.41 3.75 7.00
CA ALA A 4 -22.98 2.54 6.29
C ALA A 4 -22.06 1.66 7.15
N ILE A 5 -21.13 2.26 7.92
CA ILE A 5 -20.26 1.54 8.86
C ILE A 5 -21.12 0.78 9.88
N ARG A 6 -22.04 1.48 10.53
CA ARG A 6 -22.93 0.91 11.55
C ARG A 6 -23.84 -0.18 10.99
N LEU A 7 -24.36 0.00 9.77
CA LEU A 7 -25.18 -1.00 9.08
C LEU A 7 -24.35 -2.28 8.76
N CYS A 8 -23.12 -2.12 8.29
CA CYS A 8 -22.23 -3.25 8.03
C CYS A 8 -21.96 -4.03 9.32
N HIS A 9 -21.66 -3.35 10.43
CA HIS A 9 -21.45 -4.00 11.71
C HIS A 9 -22.67 -4.78 12.20
N GLN A 10 -23.89 -4.22 12.05
CA GLN A 10 -25.14 -4.91 12.36
C GLN A 10 -25.33 -6.19 11.55
N LYS A 11 -24.69 -6.30 10.39
CA LYS A 11 -24.72 -7.46 9.51
C LYS A 11 -23.51 -8.38 9.68
N GLY A 12 -22.63 -8.12 10.63
CA GLY A 12 -21.38 -8.88 10.84
C GLY A 12 -20.35 -8.71 9.71
N ILE A 13 -20.43 -7.64 8.93
CA ILE A 13 -19.52 -7.35 7.83
C ILE A 13 -18.37 -6.49 8.35
N LYS A 14 -17.14 -6.94 8.15
CA LYS A 14 -15.93 -6.16 8.44
C LYS A 14 -15.88 -4.87 7.63
N VAL A 15 -15.43 -3.81 8.27
CA VAL A 15 -15.35 -2.47 7.65
C VAL A 15 -13.91 -1.99 7.62
N GLY A 16 -13.54 -1.39 6.48
CA GLY A 16 -12.27 -0.67 6.32
C GLY A 16 -12.49 0.79 5.99
N MET A 17 -11.70 1.66 6.60
CA MET A 17 -11.56 3.06 6.22
C MET A 17 -10.35 3.23 5.32
N ARG A 18 -10.48 4.03 4.25
CA ARG A 18 -9.35 4.40 3.39
C ARG A 18 -9.19 5.92 3.38
N PHE A 19 -7.97 6.35 3.59
CA PHE A 19 -7.59 7.74 3.58
C PHE A 19 -6.42 7.96 2.61
N THR A 20 -6.60 8.82 1.61
CA THR A 20 -5.50 9.26 0.74
C THR A 20 -5.02 10.60 1.25
N MET A 21 -3.80 10.63 1.75
CA MET A 21 -3.22 11.81 2.38
C MET A 21 -2.76 12.84 1.35
N THR A 22 -3.12 14.09 1.59
CA THR A 22 -2.67 15.28 0.85
C THR A 22 -2.28 16.39 1.83
N GLN A 23 -1.68 17.48 1.35
CA GLN A 23 -1.33 18.62 2.20
C GLN A 23 -2.56 19.21 2.91
N ASP A 24 -3.69 19.23 2.24
CA ASP A 24 -4.91 19.85 2.74
C ASP A 24 -5.62 19.04 3.84
N ASN A 25 -5.42 17.72 3.84
CA ASN A 25 -6.17 16.82 4.73
C ASN A 25 -5.30 16.02 5.72
N ALA A 26 -3.99 16.10 5.65
CA ALA A 26 -3.10 15.34 6.52
C ALA A 26 -3.38 15.56 8.02
N HIS A 27 -3.81 16.78 8.38
CA HIS A 27 -4.14 17.16 9.76
C HIS A 27 -5.37 16.42 10.32
N GLU A 28 -6.21 15.81 9.48
CA GLU A 28 -7.37 15.02 9.87
C GLU A 28 -7.01 13.60 10.35
N LEU A 29 -5.78 13.14 10.09
CA LEU A 29 -5.37 11.76 10.39
C LEU A 29 -5.60 11.36 11.85
N PRO A 30 -5.28 12.19 12.88
CA PRO A 30 -5.55 11.83 14.26
C PRO A 30 -7.04 11.62 14.55
N ALA A 31 -7.91 12.49 14.01
CA ALA A 31 -9.35 12.38 14.17
C ALA A 31 -9.92 11.14 13.49
N LEU A 32 -9.38 10.75 12.32
CA LEU A 32 -9.78 9.54 11.61
C LEU A 32 -9.36 8.26 12.36
N LEU A 33 -8.20 8.26 13.01
CA LEU A 33 -7.77 7.14 13.85
C LEU A 33 -8.63 7.01 15.11
N GLY A 34 -9.00 8.12 15.75
CA GLY A 34 -9.99 8.13 16.83
C GLY A 34 -11.35 7.60 16.38
N LEU A 35 -11.82 8.05 15.22
CA LEU A 35 -13.08 7.58 14.63
C LEU A 35 -13.05 6.07 14.33
N MET A 36 -11.90 5.52 13.89
CA MET A 36 -11.71 4.09 13.69
C MET A 36 -11.96 3.31 14.98
N GLU A 37 -11.50 3.82 16.10
CA GLU A 37 -11.72 3.20 17.42
C GLU A 37 -13.18 3.34 17.87
N ASP A 38 -13.72 4.56 17.84
CA ASP A 38 -15.08 4.89 18.32
C ASP A 38 -16.17 4.11 17.56
N GLU A 39 -16.03 3.97 16.26
CA GLU A 39 -16.99 3.26 15.41
C GLU A 39 -16.64 1.78 15.21
N GLY A 40 -15.63 1.27 15.88
CA GLY A 40 -15.26 -0.14 15.82
C GLY A 40 -14.74 -0.60 14.45
N VAL A 41 -14.24 0.30 13.60
CA VAL A 41 -13.72 -0.04 12.27
C VAL A 41 -12.55 -1.02 12.38
N ASP A 42 -12.56 -2.07 11.55
CA ASP A 42 -11.59 -3.17 11.64
C ASP A 42 -10.25 -2.84 10.99
N LYS A 43 -10.26 -2.00 9.95
CA LYS A 43 -9.10 -1.76 9.10
C LYS A 43 -8.93 -0.30 8.72
N PHE A 44 -7.72 0.21 8.83
CA PHE A 44 -7.33 1.52 8.32
C PHE A 44 -6.32 1.37 7.19
N TYR A 45 -6.59 2.00 6.05
CA TYR A 45 -5.70 2.03 4.89
C TYR A 45 -5.24 3.46 4.63
N LEU A 46 -3.99 3.78 4.99
CA LEU A 46 -3.32 5.02 4.59
C LEU A 46 -2.75 4.87 3.18
N SER A 47 -3.19 5.71 2.28
CA SER A 47 -2.72 5.73 0.90
C SER A 47 -1.93 7.01 0.63
N HIS A 48 -0.72 6.88 0.11
CA HIS A 48 -0.02 8.02 -0.47
C HIS A 48 -0.65 8.41 -1.81
N LEU A 49 -0.48 9.68 -2.21
CA LEU A 49 -0.94 10.14 -3.51
C LEU A 49 -0.15 9.42 -4.63
N ASN A 50 -0.84 8.71 -5.48
CA ASN A 50 -0.22 8.07 -6.63
C ASN A 50 -0.29 9.02 -7.84
N TYR A 51 0.84 9.20 -8.54
CA TYR A 51 0.95 10.11 -9.67
C TYR A 51 0.45 9.48 -10.99
N ALA A 52 -0.69 8.81 -10.93
CA ALA A 52 -1.38 8.25 -12.07
C ALA A 52 -2.78 8.88 -12.22
N GLY A 53 -3.23 9.11 -13.44
CA GLY A 53 -4.52 9.72 -13.73
C GLY A 53 -4.71 11.07 -13.03
N ARG A 54 -5.79 11.23 -12.28
CA ARG A 54 -6.09 12.46 -11.52
C ARG A 54 -5.04 12.77 -10.45
N GLY A 55 -4.42 11.76 -9.86
CA GLY A 55 -3.35 11.97 -8.88
C GLY A 55 -2.13 12.67 -9.49
N ASN A 56 -1.85 12.44 -10.77
CA ASN A 56 -0.78 13.17 -11.46
C ASN A 56 -1.11 14.66 -11.69
N ILE A 57 -2.39 14.99 -11.91
CA ILE A 57 -2.86 16.39 -12.01
C ILE A 57 -2.70 17.08 -10.66
N ASN A 58 -2.99 16.37 -9.57
CA ASN A 58 -2.97 16.89 -8.21
C ASN A 58 -1.61 16.69 -7.51
N ARG A 59 -0.55 16.41 -8.26
CA ARG A 59 0.80 16.15 -7.70
C ARG A 59 1.30 17.26 -6.77
N LYS A 60 0.95 18.52 -7.04
CA LYS A 60 1.30 19.66 -6.20
C LYS A 60 0.67 19.61 -4.80
N ASP A 61 -0.41 18.84 -4.63
CA ASP A 61 -1.16 18.70 -3.38
C ASP A 61 -0.61 17.54 -2.52
N ASP A 62 0.45 16.84 -3.00
CA ASP A 62 1.10 15.78 -2.25
C ASP A 62 1.83 16.33 -1.02
N VAL A 63 1.87 15.54 0.03
CA VAL A 63 2.49 15.93 1.29
C VAL A 63 4.01 16.01 1.18
N ILE A 64 4.59 16.95 1.92
CA ILE A 64 6.04 17.02 2.05
C ILE A 64 6.57 15.89 2.96
N LEU A 65 7.83 15.52 2.78
CA LEU A 65 8.47 14.42 3.52
C LEU A 65 8.32 14.51 5.05
N LYS A 66 8.34 15.71 5.61
CA LYS A 66 8.14 15.92 7.06
C LYS A 66 6.75 15.47 7.50
N THR A 67 5.71 15.81 6.75
CA THR A 67 4.32 15.41 7.01
C THR A 67 4.14 13.91 6.82
N THR A 68 4.76 13.33 5.77
CA THR A 68 4.75 11.88 5.56
C THR A 68 5.33 11.14 6.76
N ARG A 69 6.51 11.53 7.25
CA ARG A 69 7.14 10.90 8.41
C ARG A 69 6.29 11.01 9.67
N TRP A 70 5.74 12.21 9.94
CA TRP A 70 4.83 12.41 11.05
C TRP A 70 3.60 11.48 10.98
N ALA A 71 2.99 11.36 9.80
CA ALA A 71 1.83 10.50 9.61
C ALA A 71 2.18 9.01 9.82
N MET A 72 3.36 8.59 9.34
CA MET A 72 3.83 7.22 9.52
C MET A 72 4.16 6.92 10.99
N ASP A 73 4.83 7.83 11.70
CA ASP A 73 5.10 7.68 13.14
C ASP A 73 3.78 7.55 13.90
N LEU A 74 2.81 8.45 13.66
CA LEU A 74 1.49 8.40 14.28
C LEU A 74 0.77 7.06 14.00
N LEU A 75 0.82 6.60 12.76
CA LEU A 75 0.18 5.34 12.36
C LEU A 75 0.81 4.14 13.09
N PHE A 76 2.14 4.08 13.17
CA PHE A 76 2.86 2.99 13.84
C PHE A 76 2.64 3.02 15.34
N ASP A 77 2.69 4.20 15.97
CA ASP A 77 2.41 4.37 17.40
C ASP A 77 0.98 3.93 17.72
N THR A 78 -0.01 4.31 16.91
CA THR A 78 -1.41 3.91 17.08
C THR A 78 -1.58 2.39 16.91
N CYS A 79 -0.97 1.81 15.88
CA CYS A 79 -1.01 0.37 15.65
C CYS A 79 -0.42 -0.41 16.83
N TRP A 80 0.69 0.08 17.38
CA TRP A 80 1.33 -0.51 18.54
C TRP A 80 0.48 -0.38 19.79
N ASP A 81 -0.07 0.81 20.07
CA ASP A 81 -1.00 1.04 21.19
C ASP A 81 -2.19 0.07 21.14
N TYR A 82 -2.83 -0.05 19.98
CA TYR A 82 -3.94 -0.98 19.81
C TYR A 82 -3.54 -2.43 20.06
N THR A 83 -2.35 -2.82 19.61
CA THR A 83 -1.82 -4.16 19.88
C THR A 83 -1.61 -4.39 21.38
N GLN A 84 -1.04 -3.43 22.11
CA GLN A 84 -0.83 -3.51 23.57
C GLN A 84 -2.15 -3.56 24.34
N ARG A 85 -3.18 -2.91 23.85
CA ARG A 85 -4.54 -2.92 24.42
C ARG A 85 -5.37 -4.14 24.00
N GLY A 86 -4.81 -5.06 23.20
CA GLY A 86 -5.50 -6.25 22.72
C GLY A 86 -6.57 -5.95 21.65
N LEU A 87 -6.54 -4.79 21.02
CA LEU A 87 -7.44 -4.42 19.93
C LEU A 87 -6.90 -4.98 18.61
N HIS A 88 -7.61 -5.92 18.02
CA HIS A 88 -7.23 -6.55 16.75
C HIS A 88 -7.66 -5.68 15.56
N LYS A 89 -6.88 -4.66 15.26
CA LYS A 89 -7.08 -3.74 14.14
C LYS A 89 -6.01 -3.96 13.06
N GLU A 90 -6.40 -3.88 11.80
CA GLU A 90 -5.48 -3.97 10.67
C GLU A 90 -5.07 -2.58 10.19
N PHE A 91 -3.77 -2.35 10.03
CA PHE A 91 -3.21 -1.15 9.42
C PHE A 91 -2.49 -1.51 8.13
N VAL A 92 -2.77 -0.77 7.07
CA VAL A 92 -2.16 -0.96 5.75
C VAL A 92 -1.72 0.39 5.23
N THR A 93 -0.52 0.44 4.67
CA THR A 93 -0.08 1.58 3.86
C THR A 93 0.01 1.16 2.39
N GLY A 94 -0.12 2.11 1.49
CA GLY A 94 -0.07 1.80 0.07
C GLY A 94 0.43 2.95 -0.80
N ASN A 95 0.88 2.59 -1.99
CA ASN A 95 1.47 3.44 -3.02
C ASN A 95 2.86 4.00 -2.68
N ASN A 96 3.52 3.50 -1.62
CA ASN A 96 4.88 3.88 -1.27
C ASN A 96 5.58 2.72 -0.54
N ASP A 97 6.40 1.95 -1.23
CA ASP A 97 7.12 0.80 -0.63
C ASP A 97 8.19 1.23 0.38
N ALA A 98 8.60 2.50 0.39
CA ALA A 98 9.51 3.05 1.39
C ALA A 98 8.92 3.03 2.82
N ASP A 99 7.62 2.91 2.97
CA ASP A 99 6.95 2.78 4.27
C ASP A 99 7.46 1.55 5.04
N GLY A 100 7.71 0.44 4.34
CA GLY A 100 8.29 -0.76 4.94
C GLY A 100 9.70 -0.52 5.51
N VAL A 101 10.52 0.23 4.79
CA VAL A 101 11.86 0.63 5.27
C VAL A 101 11.73 1.57 6.47
N TYR A 102 10.80 2.52 6.42
CA TYR A 102 10.57 3.45 7.53
C TYR A 102 10.03 2.74 8.78
N LEU A 103 9.17 1.74 8.60
CA LEU A 103 8.72 0.85 9.69
C LEU A 103 9.90 0.12 10.33
N LEU A 104 10.86 -0.39 9.54
CA LEU A 104 12.06 -1.03 10.08
C LEU A 104 12.90 -0.05 10.94
N PHE A 105 13.04 1.21 10.49
CA PHE A 105 13.71 2.24 11.28
C PHE A 105 12.95 2.60 12.56
N TRP A 106 11.63 2.69 12.50
CA TRP A 106 10.79 2.92 13.68
C TRP A 106 10.96 1.77 14.69
N VAL A 107 10.89 0.50 14.23
CA VAL A 107 11.11 -0.69 15.09
C VAL A 107 12.51 -0.69 15.69
N ARG A 108 13.56 -0.39 14.92
CA ARG A 108 14.93 -0.30 15.44
C ARG A 108 15.10 0.75 16.53
N ARG A 109 14.37 1.84 16.44
CA ARG A 109 14.43 2.95 17.42
C ARG A 109 13.69 2.60 18.71
N HIS A 110 12.52 2.01 18.61
CA HIS A 110 11.62 1.82 19.74
C HIS A 110 11.67 0.40 20.33
N TYR A 111 11.95 -0.60 19.50
CA TYR A 111 11.90 -2.03 19.84
C TYR A 111 13.06 -2.80 19.16
N PRO A 112 14.31 -2.47 19.48
CA PRO A 112 15.48 -3.03 18.77
C PRO A 112 15.53 -4.56 18.79
N GLN A 113 14.99 -5.20 19.81
CA GLN A 113 14.90 -6.65 19.93
C GLN A 113 14.01 -7.30 18.87
N LEU A 114 13.11 -6.54 18.23
CA LEU A 114 12.21 -7.02 17.16
C LEU A 114 12.75 -6.70 15.75
N ALA A 115 13.86 -6.00 15.62
CA ALA A 115 14.34 -5.47 14.36
C ALA A 115 14.68 -6.57 13.33
N ASP A 116 15.34 -7.64 13.75
CA ASP A 116 15.70 -8.74 12.85
C ASP A 116 14.45 -9.51 12.40
N HIS A 117 13.51 -9.71 13.30
CA HIS A 117 12.22 -10.32 12.95
C HIS A 117 11.47 -9.46 11.93
N MET A 118 11.39 -8.14 12.14
CA MET A 118 10.74 -7.21 11.21
C MET A 118 11.43 -7.22 9.85
N ARG A 119 12.77 -7.18 9.83
CA ARG A 119 13.55 -7.25 8.59
C ARG A 119 13.25 -8.53 7.80
N ALA A 120 13.20 -9.69 8.48
CA ALA A 120 12.87 -10.95 7.85
C ALA A 120 11.44 -10.94 7.25
N LYS A 121 10.46 -10.37 7.95
CA LYS A 121 9.07 -10.23 7.45
C LYS A 121 9.01 -9.33 6.22
N LEU A 122 9.68 -8.19 6.22
CA LEU A 122 9.72 -7.28 5.08
C LEU A 122 10.44 -7.91 3.87
N ALA A 123 11.53 -8.64 4.09
CA ALA A 123 12.21 -9.39 3.03
C ALA A 123 11.30 -10.48 2.43
N GLN A 124 10.54 -11.18 3.25
CA GLN A 124 9.56 -12.16 2.80
C GLN A 124 8.40 -11.52 2.01
N TRP A 125 7.96 -10.34 2.40
CA TRP A 125 6.93 -9.59 1.67
C TRP A 125 7.42 -9.22 0.27
N GLY A 126 8.67 -8.79 0.10
CA GLY A 126 9.31 -8.55 -1.19
C GLY A 126 8.86 -7.28 -1.91
N GLY A 127 8.07 -6.42 -1.29
CA GLY A 127 7.63 -5.14 -1.86
C GLY A 127 6.40 -5.23 -2.77
N ASN A 128 6.33 -4.34 -3.74
CA ASN A 128 5.20 -4.18 -4.65
C ASN A 128 4.85 -5.46 -5.42
N SER A 129 3.55 -5.76 -5.54
CA SER A 129 3.03 -6.99 -6.15
C SER A 129 2.59 -6.85 -7.61
N SER A 130 2.85 -5.72 -8.26
CA SER A 130 2.54 -5.50 -9.69
C SER A 130 3.17 -6.59 -10.56
N GLY A 131 2.40 -7.17 -11.45
CA GLY A 131 2.85 -8.25 -12.33
C GLY A 131 3.04 -9.62 -11.65
N VAL A 132 2.85 -9.71 -10.33
CA VAL A 132 2.97 -10.96 -9.55
C VAL A 132 1.63 -11.40 -8.97
N ASN A 133 1.06 -10.60 -8.06
CA ASN A 133 -0.22 -10.89 -7.40
C ASN A 133 -1.31 -9.88 -7.77
N ILE A 134 -0.96 -8.81 -8.49
CA ILE A 134 -1.88 -7.76 -8.92
C ILE A 134 -1.83 -7.68 -10.44
N ALA A 135 -3.01 -7.64 -11.05
CA ALA A 135 -3.26 -7.36 -12.45
C ALA A 135 -4.45 -6.41 -12.58
N ASN A 136 -4.57 -5.78 -13.72
CA ASN A 136 -5.76 -5.06 -14.13
C ASN A 136 -6.16 -5.45 -15.55
N ILE A 137 -7.46 -5.59 -15.81
CA ILE A 137 -8.01 -5.74 -17.15
C ILE A 137 -8.92 -4.55 -17.40
N ASP A 138 -8.63 -3.77 -18.43
CA ASP A 138 -9.42 -2.61 -18.77
C ASP A 138 -10.73 -2.98 -19.50
N ASN A 139 -11.58 -1.98 -19.74
CA ASN A 139 -12.86 -2.16 -20.42
C ASN A 139 -12.74 -2.57 -21.90
N LEU A 140 -11.54 -2.48 -22.48
CA LEU A 140 -11.26 -2.93 -23.85
C LEU A 140 -10.72 -4.36 -23.87
N GLY A 141 -10.39 -4.92 -22.71
CA GLY A 141 -9.83 -6.26 -22.54
C GLY A 141 -8.31 -6.30 -22.49
N ASN A 142 -7.62 -5.15 -22.43
CA ASN A 142 -6.17 -5.11 -22.30
C ASN A 142 -5.76 -5.48 -20.88
N VAL A 143 -4.72 -6.30 -20.75
CA VAL A 143 -4.14 -6.73 -19.48
C VAL A 143 -2.97 -5.81 -19.11
N HIS A 144 -2.96 -5.32 -17.89
CA HIS A 144 -1.93 -4.45 -17.33
C HIS A 144 -1.30 -5.10 -16.08
N PRO A 145 -0.03 -4.83 -15.80
CA PRO A 145 0.64 -5.37 -14.59
C PRO A 145 0.05 -4.87 -13.28
N ASP A 146 -0.64 -3.71 -13.32
CA ASP A 146 -1.23 -3.02 -12.16
C ASP A 146 -2.27 -2.02 -12.65
N THR A 147 -3.12 -1.53 -11.75
CA THR A 147 -4.15 -0.51 -12.03
C THR A 147 -3.57 0.84 -12.43
N PHE A 148 -2.32 1.14 -12.08
CA PHE A 148 -1.63 2.37 -12.41
C PHE A 148 -0.79 2.31 -13.69
N TRP A 149 -0.65 1.11 -14.30
CA TRP A 149 0.12 0.84 -15.51
C TRP A 149 -0.74 0.80 -16.78
N TRP A 150 -1.85 1.52 -16.79
CA TRP A 150 -2.83 1.54 -17.88
C TRP A 150 -2.24 1.93 -19.26
N HIS A 151 -1.08 2.58 -19.28
CA HIS A 151 -0.34 2.95 -20.49
C HIS A 151 0.49 1.81 -21.10
N TYR A 152 0.58 0.66 -20.42
CA TYR A 152 1.33 -0.51 -20.89
C TYR A 152 0.42 -1.74 -20.92
N SER A 153 0.27 -2.36 -22.11
CA SER A 153 -0.54 -3.57 -22.29
C SER A 153 0.35 -4.79 -22.49
N LEU A 154 0.08 -5.82 -21.73
CA LEU A 154 0.72 -7.15 -21.82
C LEU A 154 0.07 -8.04 -22.88
N GLY A 155 -1.10 -7.64 -23.37
CA GLY A 155 -1.92 -8.37 -24.32
C GLY A 155 -3.40 -8.14 -24.06
N ASN A 156 -4.27 -8.82 -24.85
CA ASN A 156 -5.71 -8.62 -24.77
C ASN A 156 -6.43 -9.96 -24.57
N VAL A 157 -7.33 -10.03 -23.58
CA VAL A 157 -8.06 -11.27 -23.24
C VAL A 157 -9.05 -11.75 -24.32
N LYS A 158 -9.35 -10.89 -25.29
CA LYS A 158 -10.13 -11.29 -26.49
C LYS A 158 -9.30 -12.03 -27.51
N GLN A 159 -7.96 -11.99 -27.40
CA GLN A 159 -7.01 -12.60 -28.35
C GLN A 159 -6.26 -13.80 -27.75
N ARG A 160 -5.92 -13.73 -26.45
CA ARG A 160 -5.21 -14.76 -25.70
C ARG A 160 -5.87 -14.92 -24.32
N SER A 161 -5.81 -16.12 -23.76
CA SER A 161 -6.30 -16.33 -22.40
C SER A 161 -5.51 -15.53 -21.37
N PHE A 162 -6.15 -15.06 -20.30
CA PHE A 162 -5.47 -14.35 -19.22
C PHE A 162 -4.30 -15.15 -18.64
N PRO A 163 -4.42 -16.47 -18.34
CA PRO A 163 -3.29 -17.26 -17.85
C PRO A 163 -2.08 -17.27 -18.81
N ASP A 164 -2.31 -17.30 -20.12
CA ASP A 164 -1.22 -17.31 -21.12
C ASP A 164 -0.53 -15.94 -21.16
N ILE A 165 -1.29 -14.85 -21.11
CA ILE A 165 -0.73 -13.49 -21.04
C ILE A 165 0.05 -13.32 -19.73
N TRP A 166 -0.53 -13.76 -18.61
CA TRP A 166 0.04 -13.55 -17.28
C TRP A 166 1.32 -14.35 -17.01
N ARG A 167 1.44 -15.53 -17.61
CA ARG A 167 2.63 -16.39 -17.47
C ARG A 167 3.73 -16.05 -18.46
N ASP A 168 3.43 -15.29 -19.49
CA ASP A 168 4.36 -14.94 -20.54
C ASP A 168 5.45 -14.00 -20.02
N THR A 169 6.67 -14.51 -19.92
CA THR A 169 7.86 -13.77 -19.54
C THR A 169 8.76 -13.40 -20.71
N THR A 170 8.29 -13.59 -21.96
CA THR A 170 8.96 -13.05 -23.14
C THR A 170 8.85 -11.53 -23.19
N ASP A 171 7.81 -10.96 -22.58
CA ASP A 171 7.71 -9.54 -22.33
C ASP A 171 8.75 -9.12 -21.27
N PRO A 172 9.67 -8.18 -21.59
CA PRO A 172 10.78 -7.80 -20.71
C PRO A 172 10.31 -7.14 -19.41
N LEU A 173 9.16 -6.45 -19.40
CA LEU A 173 8.60 -5.89 -18.21
C LEU A 173 8.11 -6.99 -17.27
N MET A 174 7.37 -7.97 -17.78
CA MET A 174 6.89 -9.10 -16.98
C MET A 174 8.04 -9.96 -16.48
N ALA A 175 9.07 -10.20 -17.29
CA ALA A 175 10.28 -10.87 -16.84
C ALA A 175 10.92 -10.15 -15.65
N GLY A 176 11.06 -8.81 -15.73
CA GLY A 176 11.60 -8.00 -14.65
C GLY A 176 10.74 -7.96 -13.39
N LEU A 177 9.42 -7.85 -13.54
CA LEU A 177 8.49 -7.84 -12.39
C LEU A 177 8.43 -9.18 -11.65
N LYS A 178 8.61 -10.29 -12.37
CA LYS A 178 8.60 -11.66 -11.80
C LYS A 178 9.97 -12.15 -11.34
N ALA A 179 11.04 -11.44 -11.67
CA ALA A 179 12.38 -11.79 -11.18
C ALA A 179 12.46 -11.72 -9.65
N SER A 180 13.19 -12.67 -9.05
CA SER A 180 13.45 -12.66 -7.61
C SER A 180 14.95 -12.96 -7.37
N PRO A 181 15.72 -12.02 -6.82
CA PRO A 181 15.34 -10.61 -6.55
C PRO A 181 15.09 -9.82 -7.84
N ARG A 182 14.27 -8.78 -7.75
CA ARG A 182 14.07 -7.84 -8.86
C ARG A 182 15.32 -7.01 -9.11
N SER A 183 15.66 -6.79 -10.38
CA SER A 183 16.70 -5.85 -10.74
C SER A 183 16.18 -4.42 -10.59
N ILE A 184 16.65 -3.72 -9.54
CA ILE A 184 16.29 -2.34 -9.24
C ILE A 184 17.46 -1.45 -9.67
N LYS A 185 17.16 -0.29 -10.27
CA LYS A 185 18.15 0.66 -10.80
C LYS A 185 18.21 1.93 -9.94
N GLY A 186 19.27 2.72 -10.17
CA GLY A 186 19.47 4.00 -9.50
C GLY A 186 19.68 3.85 -7.99
N ARG A 187 19.32 4.87 -7.22
CA ARG A 187 19.52 4.90 -5.76
C ARG A 187 18.90 3.73 -5.01
N CYS A 188 17.79 3.19 -5.52
CA CYS A 188 17.16 2.02 -4.90
C CYS A 188 18.00 0.75 -5.11
N GLY A 189 18.70 0.62 -6.24
CA GLY A 189 19.60 -0.52 -6.50
C GLY A 189 20.88 -0.50 -5.68
N GLU A 190 21.26 0.67 -5.17
CA GLU A 190 22.43 0.89 -4.31
C GLU A 190 22.05 0.86 -2.82
N CYS A 191 20.77 0.72 -2.50
CA CYS A 191 20.25 0.76 -1.15
C CYS A 191 20.51 -0.58 -0.42
N ASN A 192 20.98 -0.48 0.82
CA ASN A 192 21.24 -1.65 1.68
C ASN A 192 19.97 -2.19 2.40
N TYR A 193 18.82 -1.66 2.07
CA TYR A 193 17.53 -2.00 2.71
C TYR A 193 16.52 -2.52 1.72
#